data_82ef0e9e7d8c89e42644d503363fc30b
#
_entry.id   82ef0e9e7d8c89e42644d503363fc30b
#
_cell.length_a   1.000
_cell.length_b   1.000
_cell.length_c   1.000
_cell.angle_alpha   90.00
_cell.angle_beta   90.00
_cell.angle_gamma   90.00
#
_symmetry.space_group_name_H-M   'P 1'
#
loop_
_entity.id
_entity.type
_entity.pdbx_description
1 polymer ?
#
loop_
_entity_poly.entity_id
_entity_poly.type
_entity_poly.pdbx_seq_one_letter_code
_entity_poly.pdbx_strand_id
1 'polypeptide(L)'
;MADINEDLRALMIRRLKFLLLAAIVLALFGLLYKLKSAPNPSHQTLLVSGPTITLKPSSTLTDSDFARHVAELRRKLPSAEFTIVVQPPFVVIGDESEALVKAHSENTVKWAVGKLKQDYFAKDPKEILDIWLFKDAASYERNALALFGEKPTTPYGYYSSAHKALIMNISTGGGTLVHEIVHPFVEANFPDCPPWFNEGLGSLYEQSGEVNGHIHGYTNWRLPGLQAAIKAGNARSFKDLMSLDSRAFYNDDKGTNYGQSRYLCYYLQQRGLLVKFYREFVNQRKDDKSGYKTLMRVLAVRDMTAFKRTWEKFVLGLQQGYDVTVR
;
A
#
# COMPACT_ATOMS: atom_id res chain seq x y z
N MET A 1 -36.16 -44.18 22.18
CA MET A 1 -35.73 -43.22 23.24
C MET A 1 -34.25 -43.32 23.63
N ALA A 2 -33.52 -44.39 23.28
CA ALA A 2 -32.09 -44.54 23.61
C ALA A 2 -31.17 -43.68 22.66
N ASP A 3 -31.54 -43.52 21.42
CA ASP A 3 -30.71 -42.89 20.35
C ASP A 3 -30.51 -41.38 20.54
N ILE A 4 -31.49 -40.66 21.05
CA ILE A 4 -31.43 -39.20 21.23
C ILE A 4 -30.46 -38.79 22.35
N ASN A 5 -30.22 -39.66 23.32
CA ASN A 5 -29.32 -39.40 24.45
C ASN A 5 -27.83 -39.55 24.07
N GLU A 6 -27.49 -40.42 23.13
CA GLU A 6 -26.12 -40.57 22.64
C GLU A 6 -25.68 -39.40 21.75
N ASP A 7 -26.56 -38.92 20.90
CA ASP A 7 -26.27 -37.75 20.03
C ASP A 7 -26.09 -36.46 20.87
N LEU A 8 -26.90 -36.27 21.88
CA LEU A 8 -26.76 -35.14 22.81
C LEU A 8 -25.44 -35.21 23.62
N ARG A 9 -25.03 -36.39 24.06
CA ARG A 9 -23.74 -36.60 24.75
C ARG A 9 -22.57 -36.35 23.81
N ALA A 10 -22.63 -36.82 22.57
CA ALA A 10 -21.60 -36.60 21.55
C ALA A 10 -21.46 -35.09 21.22
N LEU A 11 -22.58 -34.34 21.10
CA LEU A 11 -22.60 -32.92 20.87
C LEU A 11 -22.03 -32.11 22.04
N MET A 12 -22.36 -32.50 23.28
CA MET A 12 -21.79 -31.88 24.48
C MET A 12 -20.28 -32.11 24.59
N ILE A 13 -19.80 -33.32 24.32
CA ILE A 13 -18.36 -33.64 24.34
C ILE A 13 -17.61 -32.83 23.26
N ARG A 14 -18.17 -32.67 22.06
CA ARG A 14 -17.58 -31.82 20.99
C ARG A 14 -17.51 -30.35 21.39
N ARG A 15 -18.58 -29.82 22.02
CA ARG A 15 -18.59 -28.43 22.54
C ARG A 15 -17.57 -28.23 23.67
N LEU A 16 -17.46 -29.19 24.57
CA LEU A 16 -16.50 -29.13 25.69
C LEU A 16 -15.05 -29.17 25.19
N LYS A 17 -14.75 -30.03 24.20
CA LYS A 17 -13.42 -30.06 23.54
C LYS A 17 -13.09 -28.77 22.83
N PHE A 18 -14.07 -28.14 22.15
CA PHE A 18 -13.88 -26.85 21.47
C PHE A 18 -13.61 -25.71 22.45
N LEU A 19 -14.32 -25.67 23.60
CA LEU A 19 -14.11 -24.69 24.66
C LEU A 19 -12.75 -24.86 25.35
N LEU A 20 -12.30 -26.11 25.56
CA LEU A 20 -10.98 -26.39 26.12
C LEU A 20 -9.85 -25.95 25.15
N LEU A 21 -10.01 -26.21 23.87
CA LEU A 21 -9.03 -25.79 22.83
C LEU A 21 -8.93 -24.27 22.76
N ALA A 22 -10.07 -23.55 22.81
CA ALA A 22 -10.12 -22.11 22.83
C ALA A 22 -9.44 -21.51 24.08
N ALA A 23 -9.65 -22.13 25.26
CA ALA A 23 -9.00 -21.70 26.50
C ALA A 23 -7.47 -21.91 26.46
N ILE A 24 -6.99 -23.01 25.87
CA ILE A 24 -5.54 -23.27 25.69
C ILE A 24 -4.91 -22.24 24.72
N VAL A 25 -5.58 -21.91 23.63
CA VAL A 25 -5.10 -20.90 22.68
C VAL A 25 -5.01 -19.53 23.34
N LEU A 26 -6.01 -19.14 24.14
CA LEU A 26 -5.99 -17.87 24.87
C LEU A 26 -4.89 -17.83 25.95
N ALA A 27 -4.64 -18.94 26.64
CA ALA A 27 -3.58 -19.05 27.63
C ALA A 27 -2.17 -18.96 26.97
N LEU A 28 -1.99 -19.58 25.80
CA LEU A 28 -0.75 -19.48 25.02
C LEU A 28 -0.51 -18.07 24.50
N PHE A 29 -1.56 -17.37 24.06
CA PHE A 29 -1.46 -15.97 23.64
C PHE A 29 -1.09 -15.05 24.82
N GLY A 30 -1.67 -15.27 26.00
CA GLY A 30 -1.35 -14.54 27.23
C GLY A 30 0.10 -14.78 27.69
N LEU A 31 0.61 -16.01 27.54
CA LEU A 31 2.00 -16.35 27.88
C LEU A 31 3.00 -15.73 26.91
N LEU A 32 2.70 -15.75 25.60
CA LEU A 32 3.50 -15.09 24.57
C LEU A 32 3.53 -13.56 24.72
N TYR A 33 2.41 -12.97 25.16
CA TYR A 33 2.34 -11.53 25.45
C TYR A 33 3.21 -11.16 26.67
N LYS A 34 3.19 -11.96 27.75
CA LYS A 34 4.05 -11.75 28.93
C LYS A 34 5.54 -11.93 28.63
N LEU A 35 5.93 -12.85 27.74
CA LEU A 35 7.33 -13.06 27.35
C LEU A 35 7.88 -11.90 26.49
N LYS A 36 6.99 -11.16 25.79
CA LYS A 36 7.37 -9.96 25.02
C LYS A 36 7.53 -8.70 25.87
N SER A 37 7.10 -8.71 27.13
CA SER A 37 7.09 -7.55 28.02
C SER A 37 8.23 -7.53 29.03
N ALA A 38 9.24 -8.40 28.94
CA ALA A 38 10.39 -8.38 29.80
C ALA A 38 11.37 -7.30 29.34
N PRO A 39 11.86 -6.40 30.23
CA PRO A 39 12.82 -5.36 29.84
C PRO A 39 14.17 -5.97 29.50
N ASN A 40 14.68 -5.63 28.32
CA ASN A 40 16.01 -6.01 27.86
C ASN A 40 17.08 -5.25 28.65
N PRO A 41 18.19 -5.89 29.08
CA PRO A 41 19.25 -5.20 29.78
C PRO A 41 19.98 -4.23 28.84
N SER A 42 20.25 -3.04 29.36
CA SER A 42 20.90 -1.90 28.77
C SER A 42 22.17 -2.21 28.02
N HIS A 43 22.17 -2.06 26.68
CA HIS A 43 23.37 -1.79 25.90
C HIS A 43 23.61 -0.29 25.89
N GLN A 44 24.74 0.14 26.47
CA GLN A 44 25.28 1.50 26.33
C GLN A 44 25.61 1.75 24.86
N THR A 45 24.78 2.52 24.17
CA THR A 45 25.08 3.00 22.82
C THR A 45 25.89 4.28 22.94
N LEU A 46 27.11 4.26 22.47
CA LEU A 46 27.94 5.45 22.25
C LEU A 46 27.18 6.36 21.27
N LEU A 47 26.75 7.52 21.78
CA LEU A 47 26.17 8.59 20.98
C LEU A 47 27.28 9.21 20.11
N VAL A 48 27.31 8.77 18.84
CA VAL A 48 27.99 9.55 17.79
C VAL A 48 26.99 10.61 17.34
N SER A 49 27.24 11.86 17.78
CA SER A 49 26.52 13.03 17.34
C SER A 49 26.86 13.34 15.88
N GLY A 50 26.06 12.78 14.95
CA GLY A 50 26.00 13.26 13.57
C GLY A 50 25.12 14.51 13.49
N PRO A 51 25.31 15.38 12.48
CA PRO A 51 24.51 16.59 12.35
C PRO A 51 23.04 16.24 12.19
N THR A 52 22.21 16.76 13.07
CA THR A 52 20.75 16.70 12.98
C THR A 52 20.33 17.44 11.71
N ILE A 53 20.05 16.70 10.62
CA ILE A 53 19.45 17.27 9.43
C ILE A 53 17.98 17.55 9.79
N THR A 54 17.72 18.78 10.16
CA THR A 54 16.35 19.31 10.26
C THR A 54 15.82 19.41 8.84
N LEU A 55 15.05 18.42 8.40
CA LEU A 55 14.31 18.48 7.14
C LEU A 55 13.31 19.63 7.29
N LYS A 56 13.58 20.74 6.59
CA LYS A 56 12.60 21.81 6.41
C LYS A 56 11.34 21.20 5.77
N PRO A 57 10.13 21.47 6.26
CA PRO A 57 8.92 21.02 5.58
C PRO A 57 8.92 21.55 4.15
N SER A 58 8.82 20.65 3.18
CA SER A 58 8.90 20.95 1.74
C SER A 58 7.57 21.47 1.17
N SER A 59 6.50 21.60 1.97
CA SER A 59 5.23 22.11 1.46
C SER A 59 5.16 23.62 1.61
N THR A 60 4.76 24.29 0.54
CA THR A 60 4.42 25.72 0.56
C THR A 60 3.05 25.99 1.19
N LEU A 61 2.29 24.94 1.56
CA LEU A 61 0.95 25.02 2.13
C LEU A 61 1.04 25.40 3.61
N THR A 62 0.23 26.38 3.99
CA THR A 62 0.18 26.94 5.34
C THR A 62 -1.05 26.42 6.11
N ASP A 63 -1.05 26.55 7.43
CA ASP A 63 -2.22 26.22 8.26
C ASP A 63 -3.45 27.01 7.83
N SER A 64 -3.29 28.26 7.36
CA SER A 64 -4.38 29.08 6.85
C SER A 64 -4.96 28.53 5.54
N ASP A 65 -4.14 27.88 4.70
CA ASP A 65 -4.62 27.22 3.47
C ASP A 65 -5.48 26.02 3.83
N PHE A 66 -5.05 25.20 4.79
CA PHE A 66 -5.85 24.09 5.30
C PHE A 66 -7.14 24.55 5.96
N ALA A 67 -7.10 25.62 6.78
CA ALA A 67 -8.29 26.15 7.43
C ALA A 67 -9.33 26.64 6.42
N ARG A 68 -8.90 27.37 5.38
CA ARG A 68 -9.76 27.81 4.27
C ARG A 68 -10.35 26.61 3.53
N HIS A 69 -9.54 25.63 3.17
CA HIS A 69 -9.97 24.41 2.47
C HIS A 69 -11.01 23.62 3.30
N VAL A 70 -10.78 23.43 4.60
CA VAL A 70 -11.75 22.78 5.50
C VAL A 70 -13.07 23.56 5.58
N ALA A 71 -13.02 24.91 5.62
CA ALA A 71 -14.23 25.73 5.61
C ALA A 71 -15.03 25.57 4.30
N GLU A 72 -14.37 25.39 3.17
CA GLU A 72 -15.00 25.12 1.88
C GLU A 72 -15.58 23.71 1.82
N LEU A 73 -14.86 22.70 2.30
CA LEU A 73 -15.34 21.31 2.39
C LEU A 73 -16.62 21.21 3.23
N ARG A 74 -16.65 21.86 4.40
CA ARG A 74 -17.85 21.86 5.29
C ARG A 74 -19.11 22.34 4.60
N ARG A 75 -19.01 23.24 3.61
CA ARG A 75 -20.17 23.72 2.83
C ARG A 75 -20.64 22.73 1.76
N LYS A 76 -19.76 21.80 1.36
CA LYS A 76 -20.03 20.79 0.31
C LYS A 76 -20.46 19.44 0.88
N LEU A 77 -20.27 19.21 2.19
CA LEU A 77 -20.61 17.95 2.81
C LEU A 77 -22.12 17.66 2.70
N PRO A 78 -22.50 16.43 2.34
CA PRO A 78 -23.90 16.05 2.19
C PRO A 78 -24.64 15.93 3.53
N SER A 79 -23.93 15.76 4.63
CA SER A 79 -24.50 15.73 5.99
C SER A 79 -23.47 16.20 7.05
N ALA A 80 -23.97 16.48 8.26
CA ALA A 80 -23.12 16.83 9.42
C ALA A 80 -22.37 15.61 10.02
N GLU A 81 -22.64 14.39 9.53
CA GLU A 81 -22.05 13.16 10.06
C GLU A 81 -20.59 12.95 9.62
N PHE A 82 -20.13 13.71 8.62
CA PHE A 82 -18.76 13.61 8.17
C PHE A 82 -17.77 14.24 9.14
N THR A 83 -16.77 13.48 9.51
CA THR A 83 -15.59 13.94 10.25
C THR A 83 -14.53 14.45 9.29
N ILE A 84 -13.91 15.61 9.59
CA ILE A 84 -12.79 16.17 8.84
C ILE A 84 -11.55 16.20 9.74
N VAL A 85 -10.42 15.67 9.25
CA VAL A 85 -9.11 15.66 9.93
C VAL A 85 -8.06 16.23 8.98
N VAL A 86 -7.34 17.27 9.41
CA VAL A 86 -6.20 17.82 8.65
C VAL A 86 -4.99 16.91 8.91
N GLN A 87 -4.46 16.31 7.86
CA GLN A 87 -3.28 15.45 7.89
C GLN A 87 -2.35 15.81 6.71
N PRO A 88 -1.53 16.88 6.82
CA PRO A 88 -0.74 17.36 5.68
C PRO A 88 0.08 16.27 4.99
N PRO A 89 0.12 16.28 3.63
CA PRO A 89 -0.47 17.26 2.71
C PRO A 89 -1.95 17.01 2.38
N PHE A 90 -2.63 16.15 3.16
CA PHE A 90 -4.01 15.72 2.92
C PHE A 90 -4.99 16.36 3.92
N VAL A 91 -6.25 16.39 3.50
CA VAL A 91 -7.41 16.50 4.39
C VAL A 91 -8.18 15.19 4.29
N VAL A 92 -8.40 14.54 5.43
CA VAL A 92 -9.12 13.25 5.51
C VAL A 92 -10.56 13.53 5.90
N ILE A 93 -11.51 13.02 5.11
CA ILE A 93 -12.96 13.19 5.30
C ILE A 93 -13.59 11.80 5.34
N GLY A 94 -14.37 11.49 6.36
CA GLY A 94 -15.00 10.17 6.45
C GLY A 94 -16.37 10.21 7.13
N ASP A 95 -17.20 9.22 6.79
CA ASP A 95 -18.56 9.02 7.33
C ASP A 95 -18.66 7.84 8.31
N GLU A 96 -17.51 7.33 8.76
CA GLU A 96 -17.42 6.48 9.94
C GLU A 96 -17.48 7.30 11.23
N SER A 97 -17.42 6.64 12.39
CA SER A 97 -17.29 7.36 13.66
C SER A 97 -16.04 8.24 13.67
N GLU A 98 -16.08 9.37 14.37
CA GLU A 98 -14.95 10.29 14.50
C GLU A 98 -13.66 9.58 14.95
N ALA A 99 -13.78 8.62 15.87
CA ALA A 99 -12.66 7.83 16.37
C ALA A 99 -12.01 7.00 15.25
N LEU A 100 -12.80 6.38 14.36
CA LEU A 100 -12.30 5.59 13.25
C LEU A 100 -11.64 6.46 12.18
N VAL A 101 -12.26 7.58 11.81
CA VAL A 101 -11.66 8.51 10.83
C VAL A 101 -10.32 9.05 11.35
N LYS A 102 -10.23 9.42 12.63
CA LYS A 102 -8.97 9.84 13.26
C LYS A 102 -7.94 8.70 13.26
N ALA A 103 -8.36 7.47 13.55
CA ALA A 103 -7.47 6.31 13.54
C ALA A 103 -6.92 6.03 12.13
N HIS A 104 -7.74 6.10 11.08
CA HIS A 104 -7.27 5.97 9.70
C HIS A 104 -6.31 7.09 9.31
N SER A 105 -6.61 8.33 9.70
CA SER A 105 -5.74 9.47 9.45
C SER A 105 -4.35 9.29 10.09
N GLU A 106 -4.29 8.86 11.35
CA GLU A 106 -3.02 8.72 12.08
C GLU A 106 -2.28 7.43 11.70
N ASN A 107 -2.96 6.28 11.75
CA ASN A 107 -2.32 4.98 11.65
C ASN A 107 -2.07 4.54 10.20
N THR A 108 -2.81 5.09 9.22
CA THR A 108 -2.63 4.75 7.81
C THR A 108 -2.03 5.91 7.03
N VAL A 109 -2.71 7.07 6.99
CA VAL A 109 -2.28 8.19 6.14
C VAL A 109 -0.95 8.77 6.61
N LYS A 110 -0.88 9.21 7.87
CA LYS A 110 0.34 9.80 8.44
C LYS A 110 1.51 8.83 8.42
N TRP A 111 1.26 7.55 8.77
CA TRP A 111 2.28 6.51 8.72
C TRP A 111 2.81 6.32 7.30
N ALA A 112 1.92 6.11 6.32
CA ALA A 112 2.32 5.88 4.92
C ALA A 112 3.09 7.09 4.36
N VAL A 113 2.57 8.31 4.55
CA VAL A 113 3.24 9.55 4.13
C VAL A 113 4.64 9.66 4.74
N GLY A 114 4.76 9.44 6.06
CA GLY A 114 6.05 9.50 6.74
C GLY A 114 7.06 8.53 6.17
N LYS A 115 6.65 7.27 5.96
CA LYS A 115 7.51 6.20 5.42
C LYS A 115 7.88 6.41 3.96
N LEU A 116 6.92 6.80 3.12
CA LEU A 116 7.15 7.09 1.71
C LEU A 116 8.10 8.28 1.52
N LYS A 117 7.96 9.33 2.32
CA LYS A 117 8.89 10.48 2.30
C LYS A 117 10.28 10.10 2.78
N GLN A 118 10.38 9.27 3.82
CA GLN A 118 11.67 8.78 4.31
C GLN A 118 12.44 8.01 3.23
N ASP A 119 11.77 7.15 2.47
CA ASP A 119 12.42 6.23 1.55
C ASP A 119 12.57 6.79 0.13
N TYR A 120 11.56 7.55 -0.36
CA TYR A 120 11.47 7.92 -1.78
C TYR A 120 11.33 9.43 -2.02
N PHE A 121 10.36 10.11 -1.38
CA PHE A 121 9.84 11.37 -1.87
C PHE A 121 10.34 12.58 -1.08
N ALA A 122 11.05 13.47 -1.76
CA ALA A 122 11.57 14.70 -1.16
C ALA A 122 10.53 15.85 -1.17
N LYS A 123 9.54 15.78 -2.08
CA LYS A 123 8.56 16.84 -2.28
C LYS A 123 7.16 16.33 -1.93
N ASP A 124 6.40 17.17 -1.23
CA ASP A 124 4.97 16.97 -1.05
C ASP A 124 4.21 17.35 -2.34
N PRO A 125 2.99 16.83 -2.55
CA PRO A 125 2.05 17.38 -3.51
C PRO A 125 1.92 18.89 -3.35
N LYS A 126 1.80 19.61 -4.48
CA LYS A 126 1.75 21.09 -4.48
C LYS A 126 0.42 21.66 -3.98
N GLU A 127 -0.62 20.86 -3.99
CA GLU A 127 -1.98 21.23 -3.63
C GLU A 127 -2.47 20.36 -2.49
N ILE A 128 -3.46 20.85 -1.75
CA ILE A 128 -4.17 20.06 -0.75
C ILE A 128 -4.99 19.01 -1.51
N LEU A 129 -4.87 17.77 -1.10
CA LEU A 129 -5.62 16.64 -1.65
C LEU A 129 -6.57 16.08 -0.59
N ASP A 130 -7.79 15.78 -1.02
CA ASP A 130 -8.80 15.20 -0.16
C ASP A 130 -8.69 13.68 -0.13
N ILE A 131 -8.84 13.07 1.05
CA ILE A 131 -9.00 11.62 1.20
C ILE A 131 -10.40 11.37 1.74
N TRP A 132 -11.30 10.89 0.87
CA TRP A 132 -12.68 10.54 1.23
C TRP A 132 -12.75 9.08 1.62
N LEU A 133 -13.07 8.82 2.89
CA LEU A 133 -13.21 7.48 3.46
C LEU A 133 -14.70 7.17 3.67
N PHE A 134 -15.28 6.41 2.76
CA PHE A 134 -16.67 5.97 2.87
C PHE A 134 -16.72 4.61 3.57
N LYS A 135 -17.55 4.51 4.60
CA LYS A 135 -17.60 3.39 5.55
C LYS A 135 -17.93 2.04 4.96
N ASP A 136 -18.66 1.99 3.82
CA ASP A 136 -19.07 0.77 3.14
C ASP A 136 -19.35 1.03 1.66
N ALA A 137 -19.61 -0.04 0.90
CA ALA A 137 -19.88 0.02 -0.53
C ALA A 137 -21.11 0.90 -0.88
N ALA A 138 -22.17 0.84 -0.07
CA ALA A 138 -23.39 1.62 -0.32
C ALA A 138 -23.13 3.12 -0.10
N SER A 139 -22.39 3.47 0.93
CA SER A 139 -21.94 4.85 1.18
C SER A 139 -21.02 5.34 0.08
N TYR A 140 -20.06 4.50 -0.32
CA TYR A 140 -19.09 4.81 -1.37
C TYR A 140 -19.78 5.14 -2.70
N GLU A 141 -20.68 4.26 -3.18
CA GLU A 141 -21.40 4.49 -4.44
C GLU A 141 -22.29 5.73 -4.39
N ARG A 142 -23.06 5.89 -3.31
CA ARG A 142 -23.98 7.02 -3.13
C ARG A 142 -23.25 8.35 -3.07
N ASN A 143 -22.22 8.44 -2.24
CA ASN A 143 -21.54 9.69 -2.00
C ASN A 143 -20.55 10.02 -3.14
N ALA A 144 -19.92 9.05 -3.79
CA ALA A 144 -19.13 9.30 -4.99
C ALA A 144 -19.97 9.90 -6.10
N LEU A 145 -21.17 9.36 -6.35
CA LEU A 145 -22.10 9.93 -7.32
C LEU A 145 -22.56 11.34 -6.92
N ALA A 146 -22.89 11.56 -5.65
CA ALA A 146 -23.41 12.84 -5.19
C ALA A 146 -22.35 13.96 -5.18
N LEU A 147 -21.11 13.64 -4.82
CA LEU A 147 -20.01 14.61 -4.65
C LEU A 147 -19.19 14.83 -5.92
N PHE A 148 -19.04 13.79 -6.74
CA PHE A 148 -18.15 13.80 -7.91
C PHE A 148 -18.88 13.59 -9.24
N GLY A 149 -20.18 13.26 -9.21
CA GLY A 149 -21.01 13.10 -10.41
C GLY A 149 -20.84 11.76 -11.14
N GLU A 150 -20.00 10.85 -10.61
CA GLU A 150 -19.66 9.59 -11.25
C GLU A 150 -19.83 8.40 -10.30
N LYS A 151 -20.33 7.28 -10.83
CA LYS A 151 -20.30 6.01 -10.08
C LYS A 151 -18.90 5.43 -10.13
N PRO A 152 -18.39 4.91 -9.00
CA PRO A 152 -17.10 4.24 -9.00
C PRO A 152 -17.06 3.03 -9.93
N THR A 153 -15.97 2.85 -10.65
CA THR A 153 -15.72 1.69 -11.53
C THR A 153 -15.03 0.53 -10.82
N THR A 154 -14.54 0.78 -9.61
CA THR A 154 -13.84 -0.19 -8.75
C THR A 154 -14.51 -0.27 -7.39
N PRO A 155 -14.62 -1.44 -6.75
CA PRO A 155 -15.23 -1.55 -5.42
C PRO A 155 -14.30 -1.07 -4.28
N TYR A 156 -13.04 -0.77 -4.56
CA TYR A 156 -12.02 -0.48 -3.55
C TYR A 156 -11.84 1.01 -3.29
N GLY A 157 -11.47 1.76 -4.32
CA GLY A 157 -11.15 3.17 -4.31
C GLY A 157 -10.30 3.54 -5.51
N TYR A 158 -10.07 4.84 -5.69
CA TYR A 158 -9.25 5.38 -6.78
C TYR A 158 -8.79 6.80 -6.47
N TYR A 159 -7.68 7.20 -7.10
CA TYR A 159 -7.24 8.59 -7.15
C TYR A 159 -7.87 9.31 -8.35
N SER A 160 -8.48 10.44 -8.11
CA SER A 160 -8.99 11.35 -9.14
C SER A 160 -8.15 12.63 -9.19
N SER A 161 -7.32 12.75 -10.21
CA SER A 161 -6.55 13.99 -10.46
C SER A 161 -7.44 15.18 -10.79
N ALA A 162 -8.59 14.95 -11.43
CA ALA A 162 -9.56 15.99 -11.78
C ALA A 162 -10.21 16.60 -10.52
N HIS A 163 -10.52 15.77 -9.53
CA HIS A 163 -11.11 16.18 -8.25
C HIS A 163 -10.06 16.43 -7.16
N LYS A 164 -8.78 16.13 -7.42
CA LYS A 164 -7.69 16.19 -6.44
C LYS A 164 -8.02 15.40 -5.17
N ALA A 165 -8.56 14.21 -5.35
CA ALA A 165 -9.13 13.41 -4.30
C ALA A 165 -8.79 11.92 -4.44
N LEU A 166 -8.53 11.27 -3.31
CA LEU A 166 -8.56 9.84 -3.13
C LEU A 166 -9.96 9.48 -2.61
N ILE A 167 -10.68 8.64 -3.34
CA ILE A 167 -12.10 8.33 -3.09
C ILE A 167 -12.17 6.84 -2.76
N MET A 168 -12.41 6.50 -1.48
CA MET A 168 -12.14 5.18 -0.93
C MET A 168 -13.37 4.53 -0.31
N ASN A 169 -13.58 3.25 -0.61
CA ASN A 169 -14.39 2.35 0.21
C ASN A 169 -13.49 1.75 1.30
N ILE A 170 -13.48 2.34 2.50
CA ILE A 170 -12.55 1.94 3.54
C ILE A 170 -12.86 0.56 4.13
N SER A 171 -14.09 0.05 3.95
CA SER A 171 -14.44 -1.30 4.40
C SER A 171 -13.63 -2.41 3.72
N THR A 172 -13.02 -2.13 2.58
CA THR A 172 -12.13 -3.07 1.88
C THR A 172 -10.72 -3.13 2.46
N GLY A 173 -10.41 -2.28 3.44
CA GLY A 173 -9.13 -2.21 4.14
C GLY A 173 -8.24 -1.04 3.70
N GLY A 174 -7.25 -0.72 4.53
CA GLY A 174 -6.35 0.42 4.32
C GLY A 174 -5.31 0.23 3.22
N GLY A 175 -5.16 -0.97 2.68
CA GLY A 175 -4.11 -1.26 1.68
C GLY A 175 -4.30 -0.48 0.38
N THR A 176 -5.53 -0.40 -0.14
CA THR A 176 -5.83 0.41 -1.32
C THR A 176 -5.57 1.90 -1.04
N LEU A 177 -5.86 2.39 0.17
CA LEU A 177 -5.55 3.76 0.54
C LEU A 177 -4.04 4.05 0.47
N VAL A 178 -3.19 3.13 0.93
CA VAL A 178 -1.72 3.28 0.81
C VAL A 178 -1.29 3.29 -0.65
N HIS A 179 -1.88 2.44 -1.50
CA HIS A 179 -1.66 2.44 -2.94
C HIS A 179 -1.95 3.82 -3.54
N GLU A 180 -3.14 4.36 -3.27
CA GLU A 180 -3.57 5.64 -3.84
C GLU A 180 -2.76 6.83 -3.32
N ILE A 181 -2.23 6.78 -2.08
CA ILE A 181 -1.32 7.80 -1.53
C ILE A 181 -0.01 7.87 -2.32
N VAL A 182 0.47 6.77 -2.89
CA VAL A 182 1.71 6.75 -3.70
C VAL A 182 1.61 7.67 -4.91
N HIS A 183 0.47 7.69 -5.61
CA HIS A 183 0.31 8.39 -6.88
C HIS A 183 0.57 9.91 -6.83
N PRO A 184 -0.03 10.70 -5.94
CA PRO A 184 0.25 12.13 -5.86
C PRO A 184 1.70 12.45 -5.45
N PHE A 185 2.34 11.58 -4.67
CA PHE A 185 3.77 11.74 -4.39
C PHE A 185 4.64 11.40 -5.59
N VAL A 186 4.30 10.35 -6.35
CA VAL A 186 4.97 10.07 -7.64
C VAL A 186 4.80 11.25 -8.59
N GLU A 187 3.60 11.78 -8.75
CA GLU A 187 3.34 12.95 -9.61
C GLU A 187 4.19 14.16 -9.22
N ALA A 188 4.34 14.44 -7.92
CA ALA A 188 5.13 15.57 -7.41
C ALA A 188 6.66 15.39 -7.58
N ASN A 189 7.16 14.15 -7.56
CA ASN A 189 8.59 13.85 -7.57
C ASN A 189 9.09 13.24 -8.89
N PHE A 190 8.20 12.58 -9.64
CA PHE A 190 8.49 11.93 -10.91
C PHE A 190 7.29 12.06 -11.87
N PRO A 191 6.96 13.26 -12.37
CA PRO A 191 5.72 13.53 -13.15
C PRO A 191 5.62 12.70 -14.44
N ASP A 192 6.75 12.30 -15.04
CA ASP A 192 6.80 11.46 -16.24
C ASP A 192 6.95 9.96 -15.92
N CYS A 193 6.55 9.54 -14.72
CA CYS A 193 6.67 8.16 -14.28
C CYS A 193 5.85 7.23 -15.20
N PRO A 194 6.46 6.19 -15.80
CA PRO A 194 5.70 5.27 -16.64
C PRO A 194 4.73 4.42 -15.79
N PRO A 195 3.60 4.00 -16.37
CA PRO A 195 2.54 3.29 -15.66
C PRO A 195 3.02 2.05 -14.90
N TRP A 196 3.92 1.28 -15.49
CA TRP A 196 4.41 0.06 -14.85
C TRP A 196 5.09 0.32 -13.49
N PHE A 197 5.82 1.44 -13.35
CA PHE A 197 6.51 1.74 -12.10
C PHE A 197 5.58 2.46 -11.11
N ASN A 198 4.74 3.36 -11.59
CA ASN A 198 3.73 4.04 -10.78
C ASN A 198 2.79 3.01 -10.12
N GLU A 199 2.22 2.11 -10.92
CA GLU A 199 1.34 1.05 -10.44
C GLU A 199 2.08 -0.07 -9.70
N GLY A 200 3.31 -0.36 -10.12
CA GLY A 200 4.16 -1.34 -9.45
C GLY A 200 4.50 -0.94 -8.03
N LEU A 201 4.81 0.35 -7.80
CA LEU A 201 5.10 0.89 -6.48
C LEU A 201 3.83 1.01 -5.63
N GLY A 202 2.74 1.56 -6.16
CA GLY A 202 1.44 1.61 -5.48
C GLY A 202 0.97 0.22 -5.06
N SER A 203 0.94 -0.72 -6.02
CA SER A 203 0.53 -2.10 -5.76
C SER A 203 1.46 -2.85 -4.78
N LEU A 204 2.74 -2.50 -4.71
CA LEU A 204 3.66 -3.09 -3.73
C LEU A 204 3.18 -2.82 -2.32
N TYR A 205 2.70 -1.62 -2.07
CA TYR A 205 2.29 -1.17 -0.74
C TYR A 205 0.82 -1.42 -0.39
N GLU A 206 0.03 -2.05 -1.29
CA GLU A 206 -1.32 -2.57 -0.96
C GLU A 206 -1.31 -3.52 0.24
N GLN A 207 -0.24 -4.29 0.40
CA GLN A 207 0.00 -5.14 1.56
C GLN A 207 1.38 -4.77 2.10
N SER A 208 1.41 -3.90 3.10
CA SER A 208 2.66 -3.35 3.61
C SER A 208 2.68 -3.25 5.13
N GLY A 209 3.86 -3.03 5.66
CA GLY A 209 4.13 -2.78 7.06
C GLY A 209 5.48 -2.11 7.21
N GLU A 210 6.09 -2.24 8.37
CA GLU A 210 7.38 -1.65 8.68
C GLU A 210 8.42 -2.73 8.97
N VAL A 211 9.60 -2.61 8.33
CA VAL A 211 10.77 -3.45 8.59
C VAL A 211 11.98 -2.52 8.76
N ASN A 212 12.66 -2.61 9.90
CA ASN A 212 13.84 -1.79 10.23
C ASN A 212 13.58 -0.27 10.07
N GLY A 213 12.38 0.20 10.38
CA GLY A 213 12.01 1.61 10.27
C GLY A 213 11.55 2.05 8.87
N HIS A 214 11.64 1.21 7.84
CA HIS A 214 11.30 1.48 6.44
C HIS A 214 9.97 0.85 6.05
N ILE A 215 9.28 1.43 5.05
CA ILE A 215 8.09 0.81 4.47
C ILE A 215 8.50 -0.46 3.71
N HIS A 216 7.77 -1.54 3.96
CA HIS A 216 8.05 -2.84 3.36
C HIS A 216 6.76 -3.47 2.81
N GLY A 217 6.78 -3.80 1.52
CA GLY A 217 5.66 -4.51 0.88
C GLY A 217 5.81 -6.02 1.04
N TYR A 218 4.71 -6.68 1.41
CA TYR A 218 4.62 -8.13 1.55
C TYR A 218 3.99 -8.77 0.30
N THR A 219 4.00 -10.10 0.20
CA THR A 219 3.24 -10.81 -0.83
C THR A 219 1.74 -10.60 -0.63
N ASN A 220 0.96 -10.53 -1.74
CA ASN A 220 -0.47 -10.26 -1.67
C ASN A 220 -1.28 -11.14 -2.64
N TRP A 221 -2.58 -10.89 -2.70
CA TRP A 221 -3.57 -11.59 -3.52
C TRP A 221 -3.29 -11.61 -5.02
N ARG A 222 -2.42 -10.74 -5.56
CA ARG A 222 -2.04 -10.73 -6.98
C ARG A 222 -1.06 -11.86 -7.33
N LEU A 223 -0.43 -12.50 -6.33
CA LEU A 223 0.60 -13.53 -6.56
C LEU A 223 0.08 -14.77 -7.32
N PRO A 224 -1.03 -15.40 -6.93
CA PRO A 224 -1.50 -16.59 -7.63
C PRO A 224 -1.80 -16.34 -9.11
N GLY A 225 -2.41 -15.20 -9.44
CA GLY A 225 -2.69 -14.82 -10.83
C GLY A 225 -1.41 -14.65 -11.66
N LEU A 226 -0.41 -13.98 -11.10
CA LEU A 226 0.89 -13.83 -11.77
C LEU A 226 1.61 -15.18 -11.94
N GLN A 227 1.60 -16.04 -10.92
CA GLN A 227 2.20 -17.38 -11.02
C GLN A 227 1.52 -18.23 -12.09
N ALA A 228 0.19 -18.14 -12.22
CA ALA A 228 -0.55 -18.80 -13.28
C ALA A 228 -0.16 -18.26 -14.67
N ALA A 229 -0.05 -16.95 -14.82
CA ALA A 229 0.37 -16.31 -16.08
C ALA A 229 1.81 -16.69 -16.47
N ILE A 230 2.74 -16.77 -15.51
CA ILE A 230 4.12 -17.22 -15.75
C ILE A 230 4.13 -18.68 -16.24
N LYS A 231 3.40 -19.58 -15.57
CA LYS A 231 3.30 -21.01 -15.98
C LYS A 231 2.72 -21.18 -17.37
N ALA A 232 1.77 -20.30 -17.76
CA ALA A 232 1.16 -20.30 -19.08
C ALA A 232 2.01 -19.59 -20.17
N GLY A 233 3.17 -19.01 -19.82
CA GLY A 233 4.02 -18.25 -20.75
C GLY A 233 3.45 -16.87 -21.14
N ASN A 234 2.45 -16.37 -20.41
CA ASN A 234 1.74 -15.12 -20.71
C ASN A 234 2.35 -13.88 -20.05
N ALA A 235 3.36 -14.04 -19.20
CA ALA A 235 4.09 -12.90 -18.62
C ALA A 235 4.91 -12.19 -19.69
N ARG A 236 4.71 -10.88 -19.86
CA ARG A 236 5.41 -10.06 -20.86
C ARG A 236 6.92 -10.06 -20.64
N SER A 237 7.70 -9.78 -21.71
CA SER A 237 9.10 -9.38 -21.50
C SER A 237 9.15 -8.07 -20.69
N PHE A 238 10.23 -7.84 -19.94
CA PHE A 238 10.37 -6.55 -19.22
C PHE A 238 10.46 -5.37 -20.17
N LYS A 239 11.04 -5.57 -21.37
CA LYS A 239 11.07 -4.52 -22.38
C LYS A 239 9.67 -4.14 -22.84
N ASP A 240 8.79 -5.11 -23.10
CA ASP A 240 7.43 -4.86 -23.53
C ASP A 240 6.60 -4.25 -22.42
N LEU A 241 6.64 -4.80 -21.19
CA LEU A 241 5.93 -4.27 -20.02
C LEU A 241 6.29 -2.79 -19.77
N MET A 242 7.58 -2.49 -19.74
CA MET A 242 8.09 -1.17 -19.39
C MET A 242 7.91 -0.12 -20.49
N SER A 243 7.58 -0.57 -21.71
CA SER A 243 7.29 0.33 -22.86
C SER A 243 5.80 0.59 -23.06
N LEU A 244 4.91 -0.05 -22.28
CA LEU A 244 3.47 0.21 -22.36
C LEU A 244 3.16 1.66 -21.99
N ASP A 245 2.37 2.32 -22.81
CA ASP A 245 1.72 3.56 -22.45
C ASP A 245 0.55 3.31 -21.48
N SER A 246 -0.05 4.38 -20.97
CA SER A 246 -1.16 4.28 -20.02
C SER A 246 -2.34 3.49 -20.60
N ARG A 247 -2.69 3.75 -21.88
CA ARG A 247 -3.82 3.06 -22.52
C ARG A 247 -3.58 1.55 -22.60
N ALA A 248 -2.41 1.14 -23.10
CA ALA A 248 -2.06 -0.27 -23.22
C ALA A 248 -1.89 -0.94 -21.84
N PHE A 249 -1.33 -0.23 -20.86
CA PHE A 249 -1.15 -0.77 -19.52
C PHE A 249 -2.48 -1.07 -18.82
N TYR A 250 -3.46 -0.17 -18.89
CA TYR A 250 -4.73 -0.29 -18.16
C TYR A 250 -5.78 -1.10 -18.92
N ASN A 251 -5.87 -0.96 -20.27
CA ASN A 251 -6.96 -1.57 -21.04
C ASN A 251 -6.65 -3.00 -21.51
N ASP A 252 -5.37 -3.31 -21.74
CA ASP A 252 -4.95 -4.63 -22.24
C ASP A 252 -4.55 -5.58 -21.10
N ASP A 253 -4.78 -5.17 -19.85
CA ASP A 253 -4.41 -5.95 -18.68
C ASP A 253 -5.57 -6.78 -18.13
N LYS A 254 -5.34 -8.07 -18.07
CA LYS A 254 -6.17 -9.03 -17.32
C LYS A 254 -5.63 -9.27 -15.90
N GLY A 255 -4.99 -8.26 -15.30
CA GLY A 255 -4.34 -8.31 -13.98
C GLY A 255 -2.87 -8.71 -14.03
N THR A 256 -2.32 -9.02 -15.20
CA THR A 256 -0.92 -9.48 -15.36
C THR A 256 0.07 -8.31 -15.30
N ASN A 257 -0.24 -7.16 -15.91
CA ASN A 257 0.62 -5.98 -15.91
C ASN A 257 0.85 -5.47 -14.48
N TYR A 258 -0.23 -5.32 -13.70
CA TYR A 258 -0.14 -4.95 -12.28
C TYR A 258 0.67 -5.95 -11.47
N GLY A 259 0.34 -7.25 -11.59
CA GLY A 259 1.04 -8.31 -10.88
C GLY A 259 2.52 -8.35 -11.24
N GLN A 260 2.86 -8.27 -12.51
CA GLN A 260 4.23 -8.30 -12.99
C GLN A 260 5.03 -7.08 -12.52
N SER A 261 4.45 -5.88 -12.61
CA SER A 261 5.05 -4.62 -12.14
C SER A 261 5.29 -4.64 -10.63
N ARG A 262 4.28 -5.04 -9.86
CA ARG A 262 4.36 -5.19 -8.42
C ARG A 262 5.48 -6.14 -7.99
N TYR A 263 5.53 -7.33 -8.59
CA TYR A 263 6.52 -8.35 -8.20
C TYR A 263 7.93 -8.08 -8.77
N LEU A 264 8.07 -7.19 -9.76
CA LEU A 264 9.36 -6.62 -10.12
C LEU A 264 9.84 -5.64 -9.02
N CYS A 265 8.97 -4.75 -8.55
CA CYS A 265 9.28 -3.87 -7.41
C CYS A 265 9.57 -4.68 -6.14
N TYR A 266 8.78 -5.71 -5.85
CA TYR A 266 9.02 -6.64 -4.74
C TYR A 266 10.39 -7.33 -4.84
N TYR A 267 10.76 -7.82 -6.03
CA TYR A 267 12.08 -8.42 -6.26
C TYR A 267 13.22 -7.43 -5.95
N LEU A 268 13.09 -6.18 -6.44
CA LEU A 268 14.07 -5.13 -6.16
C LEU A 268 14.12 -4.80 -4.66
N GLN A 269 12.98 -4.76 -3.99
CA GLN A 269 12.91 -4.55 -2.53
C GLN A 269 13.65 -5.66 -1.78
N GLN A 270 13.38 -6.93 -2.09
CA GLN A 270 14.04 -8.09 -1.47
C GLN A 270 15.56 -8.14 -1.68
N ARG A 271 16.05 -7.41 -2.68
CA ARG A 271 17.50 -7.24 -2.96
C ARG A 271 18.07 -5.95 -2.40
N GLY A 272 17.28 -5.13 -1.68
CA GLY A 272 17.70 -3.82 -1.21
C GLY A 272 17.98 -2.80 -2.33
N LEU A 273 17.42 -3.04 -3.53
CA LEU A 273 17.71 -2.26 -4.74
C LEU A 273 16.60 -1.29 -5.14
N LEU A 274 15.40 -1.38 -4.54
CA LEU A 274 14.24 -0.62 -5.01
C LEU A 274 14.44 0.90 -4.87
N VAL A 275 14.88 1.36 -3.71
CA VAL A 275 15.14 2.80 -3.47
C VAL A 275 16.27 3.31 -4.37
N LYS A 276 17.35 2.51 -4.56
CA LYS A 276 18.43 2.84 -5.49
C LYS A 276 17.89 2.96 -6.92
N PHE A 277 17.09 2.00 -7.36
CA PHE A 277 16.47 2.00 -8.68
C PHE A 277 15.62 3.25 -8.88
N TYR A 278 14.73 3.58 -7.94
CA TYR A 278 13.91 4.79 -8.01
C TYR A 278 14.76 6.05 -8.21
N ARG A 279 15.76 6.25 -7.37
CA ARG A 279 16.64 7.45 -7.43
C ARG A 279 17.39 7.54 -8.75
N GLU A 280 17.96 6.45 -9.23
CA GLU A 280 18.65 6.42 -10.51
C GLU A 280 17.67 6.65 -11.68
N PHE A 281 16.48 6.06 -11.62
CA PHE A 281 15.48 6.21 -12.67
C PHE A 281 14.97 7.65 -12.75
N VAL A 282 14.64 8.29 -11.64
CA VAL A 282 14.27 9.72 -11.61
C VAL A 282 15.38 10.59 -12.23
N ASN A 283 16.65 10.31 -11.90
CA ASN A 283 17.78 11.06 -12.44
C ASN A 283 17.98 10.83 -13.95
N GLN A 284 17.67 9.65 -14.45
CA GLN A 284 17.87 9.26 -15.86
C GLN A 284 16.61 9.40 -16.72
N ARG A 285 15.49 9.90 -16.17
CA ARG A 285 14.17 9.89 -16.83
C ARG A 285 14.11 10.53 -18.23
N LYS A 286 15.02 11.47 -18.53
CA LYS A 286 15.11 12.10 -19.85
C LYS A 286 15.69 11.16 -20.91
N ASP A 287 16.67 10.34 -20.52
CA ASP A 287 17.44 9.46 -21.40
C ASP A 287 16.92 8.00 -21.39
N ASP A 288 16.16 7.65 -20.36
CA ASP A 288 15.57 6.32 -20.17
C ASP A 288 14.13 6.42 -19.63
N LYS A 289 13.21 6.81 -20.53
CA LYS A 289 11.79 7.03 -20.16
C LYS A 289 11.09 5.79 -19.61
N SER A 290 11.52 4.61 -20.03
CA SER A 290 10.94 3.34 -19.57
C SER A 290 11.57 2.82 -18.28
N GLY A 291 12.77 3.25 -17.92
CA GLY A 291 13.57 2.71 -16.83
C GLY A 291 14.27 1.37 -17.15
N TYR A 292 14.13 0.89 -18.39
CA TYR A 292 14.69 -0.42 -18.79
C TYR A 292 16.22 -0.47 -18.70
N LYS A 293 16.90 0.57 -19.22
CA LYS A 293 18.37 0.67 -19.14
C LYS A 293 18.82 0.83 -17.69
N THR A 294 18.08 1.60 -16.90
CA THR A 294 18.34 1.80 -15.47
C THR A 294 18.19 0.49 -14.71
N LEU A 295 17.15 -0.31 -15.01
CA LEU A 295 16.95 -1.62 -14.42
C LEU A 295 18.13 -2.56 -14.70
N MET A 296 18.59 -2.64 -15.97
CA MET A 296 19.76 -3.44 -16.35
C MET A 296 21.01 -3.05 -15.55
N ARG A 297 21.24 -1.75 -15.41
CA ARG A 297 22.40 -1.21 -14.67
C ARG A 297 22.33 -1.50 -13.17
N VAL A 298 21.16 -1.26 -12.55
CA VAL A 298 20.98 -1.48 -11.11
C VAL A 298 21.09 -2.96 -10.74
N LEU A 299 20.57 -3.84 -11.61
CA LEU A 299 20.67 -5.30 -11.46
C LEU A 299 22.06 -5.85 -11.87
N ALA A 300 22.90 -5.05 -12.50
CA ALA A 300 24.16 -5.47 -13.11
C ALA A 300 24.00 -6.63 -14.11
N VAL A 301 22.91 -6.61 -14.90
CA VAL A 301 22.60 -7.65 -15.89
C VAL A 301 22.73 -7.12 -17.32
N ARG A 302 23.19 -7.98 -18.24
CA ARG A 302 23.27 -7.69 -19.67
C ARG A 302 22.21 -8.44 -20.48
N ASP A 303 21.84 -9.63 -20.05
CA ASP A 303 20.80 -10.47 -20.67
C ASP A 303 19.51 -10.42 -19.85
N MET A 304 18.57 -9.59 -20.30
CA MET A 304 17.26 -9.44 -19.66
C MET A 304 16.35 -10.63 -19.87
N THR A 305 16.61 -11.48 -20.87
CA THR A 305 15.87 -12.73 -21.06
C THR A 305 16.29 -13.76 -20.00
N ALA A 306 17.58 -13.87 -19.74
CA ALA A 306 18.09 -14.70 -18.65
C ALA A 306 17.62 -14.18 -17.28
N PHE A 307 17.63 -12.85 -17.09
CA PHE A 307 17.08 -12.24 -15.89
C PHE A 307 15.60 -12.55 -15.69
N LYS A 308 14.77 -12.45 -16.75
CA LYS A 308 13.35 -12.78 -16.68
C LYS A 308 13.14 -14.22 -16.17
N ARG A 309 13.88 -15.18 -16.68
CA ARG A 309 13.80 -16.58 -16.19
C ARG A 309 14.15 -16.70 -14.70
N THR A 310 15.17 -15.96 -14.24
CA THR A 310 15.56 -15.94 -12.83
C THR A 310 14.48 -15.31 -11.96
N TRP A 311 13.90 -14.21 -12.40
CA TRP A 311 12.80 -13.54 -11.74
C TRP A 311 11.52 -14.40 -11.71
N GLU A 312 11.17 -15.05 -12.80
CA GLU A 312 10.03 -16.00 -12.87
C GLU A 312 10.20 -17.16 -11.87
N LYS A 313 11.40 -17.74 -11.79
CA LYS A 313 11.71 -18.75 -10.79
C LYS A 313 11.54 -18.23 -9.37
N PHE A 314 12.01 -17.02 -9.11
CA PHE A 314 11.80 -16.35 -7.81
C PHE A 314 10.31 -16.20 -7.49
N VAL A 315 9.51 -15.64 -8.42
CA VAL A 315 8.07 -15.42 -8.21
C VAL A 315 7.33 -16.76 -8.00
N LEU A 316 7.67 -17.78 -8.76
CA LEU A 316 7.06 -19.11 -8.61
C LEU A 316 7.38 -19.77 -7.27
N GLY A 317 8.47 -19.41 -6.63
CA GLY A 317 8.84 -19.89 -5.29
C GLY A 317 8.20 -19.11 -4.12
N LEU A 318 7.53 -17.98 -4.39
CA LEU A 318 6.86 -17.20 -3.35
C LEU A 318 5.57 -17.87 -2.87
N GLN A 319 5.21 -17.60 -1.62
CA GLN A 319 3.94 -17.97 -1.02
C GLN A 319 3.20 -16.72 -0.55
N GLN A 320 1.88 -16.71 -0.71
CA GLN A 320 1.05 -15.62 -0.21
C GLN A 320 1.04 -15.62 1.32
N GLY A 321 1.23 -14.43 1.92
CA GLY A 321 1.21 -14.26 3.37
C GLY A 321 2.52 -14.62 4.10
N TYR A 322 3.56 -15.04 3.36
CA TYR A 322 4.89 -15.28 3.92
C TYR A 322 5.90 -14.28 3.34
N ASP A 323 6.59 -13.60 4.23
CA ASP A 323 7.74 -12.78 3.84
C ASP A 323 8.97 -13.70 3.71
N VAL A 324 9.59 -13.68 2.54
CA VAL A 324 10.89 -14.35 2.38
C VAL A 324 11.93 -13.43 3.01
N THR A 325 12.12 -13.55 4.33
CA THR A 325 13.26 -12.92 4.97
C THR A 325 14.53 -13.38 4.27
N VAL A 326 15.17 -12.43 3.61
CA VAL A 326 16.48 -12.66 3.02
C VAL A 326 17.44 -13.05 4.16
N ARG A 327 17.89 -14.31 4.12
CA ARG A 327 19.04 -14.77 4.88
C ARG A 327 20.32 -14.29 4.22
#